data_8598f555db51a5652b2e589c111ebeeb
#
_entry.id   8598f555db51a5652b2e589c111ebeeb
#
_cell.length_a   1.000
_cell.length_b   1.000
_cell.length_c   1.000
_cell.angle_alpha   90.00
_cell.angle_beta   90.00
_cell.angle_gamma   90.00
#
_symmetry.space_group_name_H-M   'P 1'
#
loop_
_entity.id
_entity.type
_entity.pdbx_description
1 polymer ?
#
loop_
_entity_poly.entity_id
_entity_poly.type
_entity_poly.pdbx_seq_one_letter_code
_entity_poly.pdbx_strand_id
1 'polypeptide(L)'
;MPFIGQFGFKCGRDIDKFENVDHIVGELGVPIVRQWALSGFEARVINELKVHTHTLFVGEIVAAQTFKEGVPLTYAHYHLIKKGKSPKTAPTFAFNALNEKQ
;
A
#
# COMPACT_ATOMS: atom_id res chain seq x y z
N MET A 1 -4.90 10.41 -7.56
CA MET A 1 -4.95 9.03 -7.05
C MET A 1 -5.60 8.98 -5.69
N PRO A 2 -6.92 8.74 -5.66
CA PRO A 2 -7.68 8.82 -4.40
C PRO A 2 -7.22 7.82 -3.35
N PHE A 3 -6.79 6.63 -3.77
CA PHE A 3 -6.33 5.59 -2.85
C PHE A 3 -5.14 6.08 -2.00
N ILE A 4 -4.15 6.68 -2.64
CA ILE A 4 -2.96 7.16 -1.93
C ILE A 4 -3.32 8.32 -1.01
N GLY A 5 -4.19 9.24 -1.44
CA GLY A 5 -4.66 10.32 -0.60
C GLY A 5 -5.40 9.83 0.63
N GLN A 6 -6.27 8.82 0.45
CA GLN A 6 -7.08 8.27 1.52
C GLN A 6 -6.25 7.48 2.54
N PHE A 7 -5.34 6.63 2.06
CA PHE A 7 -4.65 5.68 2.92
C PHE A 7 -3.21 6.08 3.23
N GLY A 8 -2.59 6.90 2.40
CA GLY A 8 -1.18 7.24 2.55
C GLY A 8 -0.90 8.57 3.24
N PHE A 9 -1.78 9.55 3.10
CA PHE A 9 -1.52 10.91 3.60
C PHE A 9 -2.27 11.26 4.87
N LYS A 10 -3.18 10.40 5.33
CA LYS A 10 -3.98 10.63 6.52
C LYS A 10 -3.71 9.56 7.55
N CYS A 11 -3.85 9.93 8.83
CA CYS A 11 -3.65 8.99 9.93
C CYS A 11 -4.97 8.32 10.29
N GLY A 12 -4.95 7.00 10.50
CA GLY A 12 -6.14 6.24 10.88
C GLY A 12 -6.74 6.63 12.22
N ARG A 13 -5.99 7.28 13.12
CA ARG A 13 -6.56 7.78 14.38
C ARG A 13 -7.33 9.08 14.19
N ASP A 14 -7.15 9.79 13.07
CA ASP A 14 -7.86 11.04 12.78
C ASP A 14 -9.11 10.81 11.95
N ILE A 15 -9.14 9.77 11.14
CA ILE A 15 -10.27 9.44 10.26
C ILE A 15 -10.48 7.94 10.20
N ASP A 16 -11.71 7.54 9.87
CA ASP A 16 -11.99 6.17 9.45
C ASP A 16 -11.67 6.04 7.97
N LYS A 17 -10.54 5.42 7.67
CA LYS A 17 -10.05 5.27 6.30
C LYS A 17 -10.95 4.42 5.41
N PHE A 18 -11.81 3.59 6.00
CA PHE A 18 -12.71 2.71 5.26
C PHE A 18 -14.10 3.32 5.05
N GLU A 19 -14.36 4.49 5.63
CA GLU A 19 -15.62 5.19 5.43
C GLU A 19 -15.77 5.56 3.95
N ASN A 20 -16.93 5.21 3.37
CA ASN A 20 -17.25 5.47 1.96
C ASN A 20 -16.28 4.83 0.95
N VAL A 21 -15.53 3.83 1.38
CA VAL A 21 -14.63 3.06 0.52
C VAL A 21 -15.22 1.66 0.32
N ASP A 22 -15.34 1.24 -0.94
CA ASP A 22 -15.80 -0.12 -1.24
C ASP A 22 -14.77 -1.13 -0.73
N HIS A 23 -15.16 -1.89 0.25
CA HIS A 23 -14.32 -2.91 0.86
C HIS A 23 -15.16 -4.15 1.21
N ILE A 24 -14.47 -5.26 1.39
CA ILE A 24 -15.07 -6.50 1.85
C ILE A 24 -14.40 -6.92 3.15
N VAL A 25 -15.09 -7.78 3.91
CA VAL A 25 -14.50 -8.38 5.11
C VAL A 25 -14.12 -9.81 4.76
N GLY A 26 -12.84 -10.13 4.97
CA GLY A 26 -12.29 -11.43 4.60
C GLY A 26 -12.48 -12.48 5.70
N GLU A 27 -11.81 -13.61 5.51
CA GLU A 27 -11.92 -14.77 6.41
C GLU A 27 -11.43 -14.48 7.83
N LEU A 28 -10.45 -13.58 7.96
CA LEU A 28 -9.90 -13.21 9.27
C LEU A 28 -10.66 -12.05 9.92
N GLY A 29 -11.75 -11.58 9.32
CA GLY A 29 -12.53 -10.47 9.85
C GLY A 29 -11.90 -9.10 9.63
N VAL A 30 -10.91 -8.99 8.75
CA VAL A 30 -10.21 -7.76 8.44
C VAL A 30 -10.78 -7.14 7.19
N PRO A 31 -10.89 -5.81 7.10
CA PRO A 31 -11.35 -5.16 5.88
C PRO A 31 -10.31 -5.26 4.77
N ILE A 32 -10.77 -5.54 3.56
CA ILE A 32 -9.95 -5.57 2.36
C ILE A 32 -10.50 -4.53 1.40
N VAL A 33 -9.73 -3.52 1.06
CA VAL A 33 -10.15 -2.47 0.13
C VAL A 33 -10.25 -3.07 -1.26
N ARG A 34 -11.45 -3.00 -1.84
CA ARG A 34 -11.71 -3.46 -3.21
C ARG A 34 -11.68 -2.31 -4.19
N GLN A 35 -12.12 -1.14 -3.78
CA GLN A 35 -12.10 0.05 -4.61
C GLN A 35 -10.64 0.39 -4.95
N TRP A 36 -10.37 0.65 -6.22
CA TRP A 36 -9.05 0.95 -6.77
C TRP A 36 -8.02 -0.20 -6.72
N ALA A 37 -8.43 -1.37 -6.27
CA ALA A 37 -7.52 -2.51 -6.13
C ALA A 37 -7.73 -3.52 -7.27
N LEU A 38 -6.64 -4.10 -7.73
CA LEU A 38 -6.67 -5.21 -8.69
C LEU A 38 -6.87 -6.54 -7.98
N SER A 39 -6.27 -6.68 -6.82
CA SER A 39 -6.34 -7.90 -6.03
C SER A 39 -6.14 -7.56 -4.55
N GLY A 40 -6.42 -8.53 -3.72
CA GLY A 40 -6.18 -8.43 -2.30
C GLY A 40 -5.87 -9.79 -1.70
N PHE A 41 -5.22 -9.78 -0.57
CA PHE A 41 -4.97 -11.01 0.17
C PHE A 41 -5.05 -10.73 1.66
N GLU A 42 -5.24 -11.80 2.42
CA GLU A 42 -5.20 -11.78 3.87
C GLU A 42 -4.03 -12.61 4.36
N ALA A 43 -3.34 -12.09 5.36
CA ALA A 43 -2.26 -12.82 5.99
C ALA A 43 -2.45 -12.83 7.50
N ARG A 44 -2.09 -13.95 8.11
CA ARG A 44 -2.03 -14.07 9.57
C ARG A 44 -0.60 -13.83 10.00
N VAL A 45 -0.40 -12.89 10.93
CA VAL A 45 0.94 -12.63 11.47
C VAL A 45 1.38 -13.83 12.29
N ILE A 46 2.52 -14.39 11.91
CA ILE A 46 3.11 -15.55 12.60
C ILE A 46 4.38 -15.22 13.36
N ASN A 47 4.99 -14.08 13.07
CA ASN A 47 6.17 -13.63 13.79
C ASN A 47 6.33 -12.12 13.60
N GLU A 48 7.07 -11.50 14.51
CA GLU A 48 7.41 -10.08 14.40
C GLU A 48 8.77 -9.80 15.00
N LEU A 49 9.43 -8.75 14.49
CA LEU A 49 10.71 -8.28 14.98
C LEU A 49 10.66 -6.76 15.08
N LYS A 50 10.92 -6.23 16.28
CA LYS A 50 10.97 -4.79 16.47
C LYS A 50 12.36 -4.28 16.13
N VAL A 51 12.42 -3.27 15.26
CA VAL A 51 13.67 -2.65 14.82
C VAL A 51 13.54 -1.14 14.98
N HIS A 52 13.95 -0.63 16.11
CA HIS A 52 13.86 0.81 16.46
C HIS A 52 12.43 1.34 16.30
N THR A 53 12.19 2.20 15.33
CA THR A 53 10.88 2.83 15.11
C THR A 53 9.94 1.99 14.24
N HIS A 54 10.39 0.82 13.79
CA HIS A 54 9.64 -0.04 12.88
C HIS A 54 9.47 -1.42 13.47
N THR A 55 8.45 -2.12 12.97
CA THR A 55 8.25 -3.54 13.27
C THR A 55 8.20 -4.30 11.96
N LEU A 56 9.01 -5.33 11.86
CA LEU A 56 8.97 -6.26 10.74
C LEU A 56 8.01 -7.39 11.08
N PHE A 57 7.01 -7.60 10.24
CA PHE A 57 6.04 -8.68 10.42
C PHE A 57 6.25 -9.77 9.39
N VAL A 58 6.15 -11.01 9.82
CA VAL A 58 6.09 -12.17 8.93
C VAL A 58 4.67 -12.69 8.96
N GLY A 59 4.02 -12.70 7.80
CA GLY A 59 2.64 -13.15 7.66
C GLY A 59 2.52 -14.34 6.73
N GLU A 60 1.64 -15.27 7.11
CA GLU A 60 1.26 -16.38 6.26
C GLU A 60 0.01 -16.01 5.49
N ILE A 61 0.05 -16.07 4.16
CA ILE A 61 -1.12 -15.76 3.33
C ILE A 61 -2.14 -16.89 3.49
N VAL A 62 -3.34 -16.52 3.95
CA VAL A 62 -4.42 -17.49 4.18
C VAL A 62 -5.50 -17.42 3.12
N ALA A 63 -5.64 -16.29 2.42
CA ALA A 63 -6.62 -16.12 1.36
C ALA A 63 -6.15 -15.05 0.39
N ALA A 64 -6.46 -15.22 -0.87
CA ALA A 64 -6.15 -14.23 -1.91
C ALA A 64 -7.27 -14.20 -2.93
N GLN A 65 -7.50 -13.03 -3.53
CA GLN A 65 -8.57 -12.82 -4.47
C GLN A 65 -8.16 -11.77 -5.50
N THR A 66 -8.49 -12.02 -6.76
CA THR A 66 -8.34 -11.03 -7.83
C THR A 66 -9.69 -10.36 -8.06
N PHE A 67 -9.72 -9.03 -8.05
CA PHE A 67 -10.94 -8.26 -8.25
C PHE A 67 -11.12 -7.85 -9.71
N LYS A 68 -10.04 -7.48 -10.38
CA LYS A 68 -10.06 -7.07 -11.79
C LYS A 68 -8.66 -7.16 -12.37
N GLU A 69 -8.60 -7.18 -13.71
CA GLU A 69 -7.34 -7.14 -14.43
C GLU A 69 -6.87 -5.70 -14.60
N GLY A 70 -5.58 -5.52 -14.74
CA GLY A 70 -4.98 -4.21 -14.96
C GLY A 70 -3.50 -4.21 -14.64
N VAL A 71 -2.92 -3.02 -14.72
CA VAL A 71 -1.51 -2.82 -14.42
C VAL A 71 -1.39 -2.27 -13.00
N PRO A 72 -0.64 -2.94 -12.12
CA PRO A 72 -0.46 -2.45 -10.75
C PRO A 72 0.23 -1.08 -10.74
N LEU A 73 -0.19 -0.24 -9.82
CA LEU A 73 0.49 1.02 -9.55
C LEU A 73 1.77 0.73 -8.79
N THR A 74 2.90 1.07 -9.39
CA THR A 74 4.18 0.99 -8.70
C THR A 74 4.54 2.35 -8.12
N TYR A 75 5.46 2.34 -7.18
CA TYR A 75 5.95 3.58 -6.57
C TYR A 75 6.61 4.47 -7.63
N ALA A 76 7.39 3.88 -8.52
CA ALA A 76 8.04 4.61 -9.60
C ALA A 76 7.02 5.24 -10.55
N HIS A 77 5.98 4.51 -10.91
CA HIS A 77 4.90 5.01 -11.78
C HIS A 77 4.14 6.17 -11.13
N TYR A 78 3.83 6.05 -9.85
CA TYR A 78 3.17 7.11 -9.10
C TYR A 78 3.98 8.41 -9.14
N HIS A 79 5.27 8.33 -8.89
CA HIS A 79 6.12 9.51 -8.92
C HIS A 79 6.24 10.12 -10.33
N LEU A 80 6.25 9.28 -11.35
CA LEU A 80 6.29 9.73 -12.72
C LEU A 80 5.02 10.50 -13.09
N ILE A 81 3.84 9.96 -12.75
CA ILE A 81 2.55 10.61 -13.02
C ILE A 81 2.44 11.96 -12.31
N LYS A 82 2.84 12.02 -11.06
CA LYS A 82 2.78 13.25 -10.28
C LYS A 82 3.83 14.27 -10.69
N LYS A 83 4.72 13.91 -11.64
CA LYS A 83 5.96 14.67 -11.90
C LYS A 83 6.69 14.90 -10.58
N GLY A 84 6.34 14.10 -9.58
CA GLY A 84 6.85 14.23 -8.25
C GLY A 84 8.22 13.60 -8.17
N LYS A 85 9.09 14.27 -7.46
CA LYS A 85 10.34 13.69 -7.05
C LYS A 85 10.12 13.16 -5.65
N SER A 86 10.62 11.95 -5.39
CA SER A 86 10.62 11.45 -4.02
C SER A 86 11.35 12.42 -3.12
N PRO A 87 10.86 12.69 -1.90
CA PRO A 87 11.64 13.45 -0.92
C PRO A 87 13.02 12.83 -0.77
N LYS A 88 14.03 13.66 -0.51
CA LYS A 88 15.40 13.16 -0.35
C LYS A 88 15.53 12.10 0.75
N THR A 89 14.63 12.12 1.70
CA THR A 89 14.57 11.15 2.80
C THR A 89 13.84 9.86 2.42
N ALA A 90 13.20 9.81 1.25
CA ALA A 90 12.46 8.62 0.82
C ALA A 90 13.41 7.55 0.29
N PRO A 91 13.12 6.27 0.54
CA PRO A 91 13.97 5.18 0.05
C PRO A 91 14.13 5.13 -1.46
N THR A 92 13.18 5.66 -2.21
CA THR A 92 13.17 5.62 -3.67
C THR A 92 13.90 6.79 -4.33
N PHE A 93 14.41 7.75 -3.55
CA PHE A 93 15.05 8.93 -4.13
C PHE A 93 16.24 8.58 -5.02
N ALA A 94 17.15 7.75 -4.51
CA ALA A 94 18.34 7.33 -5.26
C ALA A 94 17.98 6.52 -6.51
N PHE A 95 16.96 5.67 -6.40
CA PHE A 95 16.47 4.89 -7.53
C PHE A 95 15.93 5.80 -8.65
N ASN A 96 15.15 6.81 -8.30
CA ASN A 96 14.61 7.75 -9.28
C ASN A 96 15.73 8.56 -9.96
N ALA A 97 16.73 8.98 -9.20
CA ALA A 97 17.87 9.69 -9.74
C ALA A 97 18.66 8.84 -10.75
N LEU A 98 18.82 7.55 -10.47
CA LEU A 98 19.47 6.63 -11.40
C LEU A 98 18.66 6.45 -12.69
N ASN A 99 17.34 6.33 -12.57
CA ASN A 99 16.48 6.19 -13.73
C ASN A 99 16.48 7.43 -14.63
N GLU A 100 16.56 8.61 -14.05
CA GLU A 100 16.62 9.86 -14.82
C GLU A 100 17.88 9.95 -15.69
N LYS A 101 18.94 9.23 -15.34
CA LYS A 101 20.19 9.21 -16.08
C LYS A 101 20.23 8.21 -17.23
N GLN A 102 19.23 7.36 -17.30
CA GLN A 102 19.11 6.37 -18.36
C GLN A 102 18.21 6.86 -19.49
#